data_9f0e01095b6fde05cb406de93ba9db97
#
_entry.id   9f0e01095b6fde05cb406de93ba9db97
#
_cell.length_a   1.000
_cell.length_b   1.000
_cell.length_c   1.000
_cell.angle_alpha   90.00
_cell.angle_beta   90.00
_cell.angle_gamma   90.00
#
_symmetry.space_group_name_H-M   'P 1'
#
loop_
_entity.id
_entity.type
_entity.pdbx_description
1 polymer ?
#
loop_
_entity_poly.entity_id
_entity_poly.type
_entity_poly.pdbx_seq_one_letter_code
_entity_poly.pdbx_strand_id
1 'polypeptide(L)'
;FKTPEEAATALAAAVKSGATRDVLKVLGRDGVDIMFSGDEVADQEARERFVGAYDTKHNVNVEGDKAFLVVGADDFPLPIPLIRQDANWKFDTAAGRLEVLYRRIGRNELDAIQTSLAYVDAQNEYAEKDRTGAGPGVYARRIISSAGKKDGLYWPSSDGDASPLGELVAQASGEGYK
;
A
#
# COMPACT_ATOMS: atom_id res chain seq x y z
N PHE A 1 10.67 -14.78 23.66
CA PHE A 1 11.02 -15.98 22.90
C PHE A 1 12.48 -16.33 23.11
N LYS A 2 12.81 -17.62 23.06
CA LYS A 2 14.21 -18.07 23.22
C LYS A 2 15.03 -17.83 21.97
N THR A 3 14.40 -17.93 20.79
CA THR A 3 15.04 -17.66 19.52
C THR A 3 14.21 -16.69 18.67
N PRO A 4 14.80 -15.99 17.69
CA PRO A 4 14.04 -15.11 16.81
C PRO A 4 13.14 -15.90 15.86
N GLU A 5 13.46 -17.16 15.53
CA GLU A 5 12.62 -18.04 14.72
C GLU A 5 11.33 -18.46 15.50
N GLU A 6 11.43 -18.72 16.80
CA GLU A 6 10.25 -18.94 17.65
C GLU A 6 9.31 -17.71 17.62
N ALA A 7 9.87 -16.51 17.69
CA ALA A 7 9.10 -15.29 17.65
C ALA A 7 8.42 -15.10 16.27
N ALA A 8 9.15 -15.36 15.19
CA ALA A 8 8.62 -15.30 13.82
C ALA A 8 7.46 -16.29 13.61
N THR A 9 7.63 -17.53 14.07
CA THR A 9 6.58 -18.56 14.02
C THR A 9 5.35 -18.15 14.84
N ALA A 10 5.57 -17.59 16.04
CA ALA A 10 4.48 -17.12 16.88
C ALA A 10 3.70 -15.96 16.23
N LEU A 11 4.40 -15.03 15.56
CA LEU A 11 3.76 -13.95 14.83
C LEU A 11 2.93 -14.49 13.68
N ALA A 12 3.48 -15.40 12.87
CA ALA A 12 2.76 -16.00 11.75
C ALA A 12 1.50 -16.73 12.21
N ALA A 13 1.58 -17.51 13.30
CA ALA A 13 0.44 -18.17 13.89
C ALA A 13 -0.62 -17.19 14.40
N ALA A 14 -0.21 -16.10 15.05
CA ALA A 14 -1.11 -15.07 15.55
C ALA A 14 -1.84 -14.34 14.42
N VAL A 15 -1.14 -14.02 13.34
CA VAL A 15 -1.74 -13.37 12.14
C VAL A 15 -2.69 -14.34 11.43
N LYS A 16 -2.32 -15.62 11.29
CA LYS A 16 -3.19 -16.65 10.71
C LYS A 16 -4.49 -16.87 11.50
N SER A 17 -4.43 -16.76 12.83
CA SER A 17 -5.63 -16.91 13.67
C SER A 17 -6.66 -15.79 13.45
N GLY A 18 -6.21 -14.62 12.95
CA GLY A 18 -7.03 -13.43 12.80
C GLY A 18 -7.49 -12.81 14.13
N ALA A 19 -7.09 -13.39 15.26
CA ALA A 19 -7.50 -12.93 16.58
C ALA A 19 -6.56 -11.80 17.08
N THR A 20 -7.10 -10.60 17.26
CA THR A 20 -6.39 -9.44 17.82
C THR A 20 -5.64 -9.79 19.11
N ARG A 21 -6.27 -10.59 19.97
CA ARG A 21 -5.67 -11.03 21.23
C ARG A 21 -4.35 -11.78 21.04
N ASP A 22 -4.23 -12.60 20.00
CA ASP A 22 -3.03 -13.39 19.78
C ASP A 22 -1.91 -12.54 19.21
N VAL A 23 -2.24 -11.61 18.33
CA VAL A 23 -1.28 -10.59 17.84
C VAL A 23 -0.77 -9.73 19.00
N LEU A 24 -1.65 -9.31 19.92
CA LEU A 24 -1.28 -8.55 21.11
C LEU A 24 -0.32 -9.29 22.05
N LYS A 25 -0.45 -10.61 22.15
CA LYS A 25 0.49 -11.41 22.96
C LYS A 25 1.89 -11.41 22.37
N VAL A 26 2.01 -11.35 21.06
CA VAL A 26 3.31 -11.39 20.34
C VAL A 26 3.94 -10.01 20.23
N LEU A 27 3.16 -9.00 19.81
CA LEU A 27 3.63 -7.65 19.50
C LEU A 27 3.43 -6.66 20.66
N GLY A 28 2.68 -7.05 21.70
CA GLY A 28 2.29 -6.12 22.75
C GLY A 28 1.19 -5.15 22.32
N ARG A 29 0.86 -4.20 23.21
CA ARG A 29 -0.23 -3.24 22.99
C ARG A 29 0.00 -2.32 21.78
N ASP A 30 1.25 -1.94 21.56
CA ASP A 30 1.64 -1.07 20.45
C ASP A 30 1.50 -1.75 19.07
N GLY A 31 1.33 -3.08 19.05
CA GLY A 31 1.09 -3.85 17.83
C GLY A 31 -0.29 -3.65 17.22
N VAL A 32 -1.26 -3.13 17.97
CA VAL A 32 -2.62 -2.86 17.46
C VAL A 32 -2.57 -1.87 16.31
N ASP A 33 -1.91 -0.75 16.51
CA ASP A 33 -1.83 0.33 15.51
C ASP A 33 -1.08 -0.10 14.22
N ILE A 34 -0.29 -1.17 14.29
CA ILE A 34 0.40 -1.72 13.13
C ILE A 34 -0.53 -2.65 12.33
N MET A 35 -1.36 -3.42 13.02
CA MET A 35 -2.18 -4.48 12.45
C MET A 35 -3.59 -4.02 12.08
N PHE A 36 -4.04 -2.90 12.63
CA PHE A 36 -5.39 -2.37 12.46
C PHE A 36 -5.32 -0.89 12.08
N SER A 37 -5.47 -0.63 10.79
CA SER A 37 -5.45 0.74 10.25
C SER A 37 -6.79 1.47 10.41
N GLY A 38 -7.85 0.73 10.73
CA GLY A 38 -9.23 1.20 10.74
C GLY A 38 -9.99 0.90 9.44
N ASP A 39 -9.31 0.36 8.44
CA ASP A 39 -9.90 -0.17 7.20
C ASP A 39 -9.85 -1.72 7.26
N GLU A 40 -10.98 -2.33 7.58
CA GLU A 40 -11.07 -3.79 7.76
C GLU A 40 -10.71 -4.56 6.49
N VAL A 41 -11.05 -4.03 5.32
CA VAL A 41 -10.77 -4.68 4.03
C VAL A 41 -9.27 -4.65 3.74
N ALA A 42 -8.64 -3.49 3.85
CA ALA A 42 -7.20 -3.33 3.67
C ALA A 42 -6.40 -4.13 4.70
N ASP A 43 -6.86 -4.18 5.95
CA ASP A 43 -6.23 -4.95 7.03
C ASP A 43 -6.32 -6.45 6.77
N GLN A 44 -7.46 -6.95 6.26
CA GLN A 44 -7.61 -8.35 5.88
C GLN A 44 -6.70 -8.71 4.71
N GLU A 45 -6.67 -7.92 3.66
CA GLU A 45 -5.77 -8.14 2.52
C GLU A 45 -4.29 -8.12 2.93
N ALA A 46 -3.90 -7.21 3.83
CA ALA A 46 -2.54 -7.16 4.34
C ALA A 46 -2.16 -8.43 5.12
N ARG A 47 -3.09 -8.97 5.92
CA ARG A 47 -2.91 -10.25 6.62
C ARG A 47 -2.75 -11.41 5.65
N GLU A 48 -3.62 -11.50 4.65
CA GLU A 48 -3.58 -12.57 3.64
C GLU A 48 -2.28 -12.51 2.83
N ARG A 49 -1.85 -11.31 2.42
CA ARG A 49 -0.56 -11.12 1.74
C ARG A 49 0.62 -11.56 2.61
N PHE A 50 0.64 -11.17 3.88
CA PHE A 50 1.70 -11.59 4.81
C PHE A 50 1.73 -13.12 4.98
N VAL A 51 0.58 -13.74 5.23
CA VAL A 51 0.48 -15.19 5.42
C VAL A 51 0.93 -15.92 4.15
N GLY A 52 0.47 -15.51 2.98
CA GLY A 52 0.88 -16.09 1.71
C GLY A 52 2.38 -15.97 1.44
N ALA A 53 2.95 -14.80 1.72
CA ALA A 53 4.38 -14.57 1.59
C ALA A 53 5.19 -15.42 2.58
N TYR A 54 4.76 -15.50 3.84
CA TYR A 54 5.40 -16.30 4.87
C TYR A 54 5.39 -17.80 4.51
N ASP A 55 4.26 -18.32 4.04
CA ASP A 55 4.12 -19.73 3.66
C ASP A 55 4.92 -20.07 2.38
N THR A 56 5.08 -19.11 1.48
CA THR A 56 5.90 -19.29 0.27
C THR A 56 7.37 -19.41 0.62
N LYS A 57 7.90 -18.50 1.39
CA LYS A 57 9.29 -18.46 1.84
C LYS A 57 9.41 -17.53 3.04
N HIS A 58 10.13 -17.97 4.04
CA HIS A 58 10.50 -17.09 5.15
C HIS A 58 11.88 -17.47 5.69
N ASN A 59 12.58 -16.48 6.22
CA ASN A 59 13.86 -16.64 6.90
C ASN A 59 14.00 -15.57 7.98
N VAL A 60 14.88 -15.81 8.94
CA VAL A 60 15.25 -14.82 9.96
C VAL A 60 16.73 -14.49 9.81
N ASN A 61 17.02 -13.26 9.46
CA ASN A 61 18.37 -12.75 9.34
C ASN A 61 18.79 -12.14 10.68
N VAL A 62 19.83 -12.68 11.30
CA VAL A 62 20.34 -12.25 12.60
C VAL A 62 21.57 -11.38 12.42
N GLU A 63 21.56 -10.18 13.00
CA GLU A 63 22.62 -9.19 12.96
C GLU A 63 22.94 -8.74 14.40
N GLY A 64 23.81 -9.48 15.10
CA GLY A 64 24.15 -9.22 16.50
C GLY A 64 22.94 -9.38 17.41
N ASP A 65 22.53 -8.31 18.06
CA ASP A 65 21.35 -8.29 18.95
C ASP A 65 20.05 -7.88 18.25
N LYS A 66 20.05 -7.81 16.90
CA LYS A 66 18.87 -7.59 16.09
C LYS A 66 18.63 -8.76 15.17
N ALA A 67 17.37 -8.97 14.80
CA ALA A 67 16.99 -9.91 13.77
C ALA A 67 15.81 -9.38 12.97
N PHE A 68 15.72 -9.79 11.70
CA PHE A 68 14.70 -9.36 10.77
C PHE A 68 14.05 -10.59 10.16
N LEU A 69 12.74 -10.70 10.29
CA LEU A 69 11.97 -11.68 9.55
C LEU A 69 11.85 -11.18 8.11
N VAL A 70 12.27 -11.99 7.15
CA VAL A 70 12.09 -11.77 5.71
C VAL A 70 11.09 -12.78 5.16
N VAL A 71 10.21 -12.36 4.25
CA VAL A 71 9.13 -13.18 3.72
C VAL A 71 8.99 -13.00 2.21
N GLY A 72 8.44 -14.02 1.56
CA GLY A 72 8.19 -14.01 0.12
C GLY A 72 9.43 -14.29 -0.73
N ALA A 73 9.21 -14.46 -2.03
CA ALA A 73 10.28 -14.75 -3.00
C ALA A 73 11.32 -13.63 -3.08
N ASP A 74 10.89 -12.39 -2.85
CA ASP A 74 11.72 -11.19 -2.94
C ASP A 74 12.47 -10.87 -1.63
N ASP A 75 12.42 -11.78 -0.65
CA ASP A 75 13.04 -11.60 0.67
C ASP A 75 12.64 -10.26 1.34
N PHE A 76 11.34 -9.93 1.31
CA PHE A 76 10.82 -8.67 1.83
C PHE A 76 10.98 -8.61 3.35
N PRO A 77 11.72 -7.64 3.90
CA PRO A 77 11.93 -7.53 5.33
C PRO A 77 10.67 -6.99 6.02
N LEU A 78 10.21 -7.71 7.05
CA LEU A 78 9.12 -7.24 7.90
C LEU A 78 9.54 -5.92 8.57
N PRO A 79 8.64 -4.92 8.68
CA PRO A 79 8.99 -3.62 9.25
C PRO A 79 9.24 -3.65 10.77
N ILE A 80 8.89 -4.73 11.46
CA ILE A 80 9.05 -4.85 12.91
C ILE A 80 10.30 -5.69 13.19
N PRO A 81 11.42 -5.08 13.61
CA PRO A 81 12.61 -5.84 13.94
C PRO A 81 12.42 -6.63 15.24
N LEU A 82 13.16 -7.70 15.38
CA LEU A 82 13.36 -8.42 16.61
C LEU A 82 14.61 -7.87 17.31
N ILE A 83 14.54 -7.71 18.61
CA ILE A 83 15.68 -7.32 19.45
C ILE A 83 15.90 -8.35 20.54
N ARG A 84 17.17 -8.58 20.83
CA ARG A 84 17.60 -9.41 21.93
C ARG A 84 17.64 -8.57 23.20
N GLN A 85 16.91 -9.01 24.21
CA GLN A 85 16.93 -8.41 25.52
C GLN A 85 17.27 -9.50 26.54
N ASP A 86 18.42 -9.38 27.17
CA ASP A 86 19.00 -10.42 28.01
C ASP A 86 19.18 -11.73 27.21
N ALA A 87 18.51 -12.79 27.63
CA ALA A 87 18.55 -14.09 26.97
C ALA A 87 17.33 -14.35 26.05
N ASN A 88 16.49 -13.34 25.82
CA ASN A 88 15.23 -13.51 25.08
C ASN A 88 15.12 -12.56 23.89
N TRP A 89 14.37 -12.98 22.90
CA TRP A 89 14.00 -12.18 21.74
C TRP A 89 12.58 -11.66 21.86
N LYS A 90 12.37 -10.42 21.43
CA LYS A 90 11.06 -9.80 21.33
C LYS A 90 10.98 -8.88 20.13
N PHE A 91 9.78 -8.65 19.61
CA PHE A 91 9.57 -7.63 18.61
C PHE A 91 9.74 -6.22 19.19
N ASP A 92 10.52 -5.37 18.52
CA ASP A 92 10.57 -3.94 18.80
C ASP A 92 9.44 -3.22 18.06
N THR A 93 8.27 -3.30 18.65
CA THR A 93 7.04 -2.76 18.07
C THR A 93 7.08 -1.24 17.95
N ALA A 94 7.80 -0.56 18.84
CA ALA A 94 7.97 0.90 18.78
C ALA A 94 8.77 1.30 17.54
N ALA A 95 9.91 0.64 17.28
CA ALA A 95 10.67 0.84 16.04
C ALA A 95 9.83 0.44 14.81
N GLY A 96 9.09 -0.67 14.91
CA GLY A 96 8.21 -1.13 13.84
C GLY A 96 7.14 -0.12 13.44
N ARG A 97 6.53 0.58 14.38
CA ARG A 97 5.54 1.65 14.10
C ARG A 97 6.15 2.78 13.26
N LEU A 98 7.35 3.20 13.61
CA LEU A 98 8.06 4.25 12.86
C LEU A 98 8.39 3.78 11.44
N GLU A 99 8.87 2.56 11.29
CA GLU A 99 9.19 1.98 9.98
C GLU A 99 7.94 1.85 9.09
N VAL A 100 6.82 1.36 9.63
CA VAL A 100 5.53 1.30 8.92
C VAL A 100 5.09 2.70 8.48
N LEU A 101 5.23 3.70 9.35
CA LEU A 101 4.92 5.09 9.03
C LEU A 101 5.79 5.62 7.89
N TYR A 102 7.10 5.41 7.96
CA TYR A 102 8.02 5.86 6.91
C TYR A 102 7.76 5.19 5.57
N ARG A 103 7.51 3.86 5.57
CA ARG A 103 7.14 3.14 4.34
C ARG A 103 5.82 3.65 3.74
N ARG A 104 4.84 4.00 4.59
CA ARG A 104 3.58 4.59 4.13
C ARG A 104 3.78 5.98 3.52
N ILE A 105 4.55 6.83 4.20
CA ILE A 105 4.88 8.16 3.68
C ILE A 105 5.58 8.04 2.32
N GLY A 106 6.65 7.23 2.22
CA GLY A 106 7.38 7.05 0.98
C GLY A 106 6.52 6.52 -0.16
N ARG A 107 5.58 5.62 0.11
CA ARG A 107 4.63 5.13 -0.90
C ARG A 107 3.70 6.24 -1.36
N ASN A 108 3.12 6.99 -0.42
CA ASN A 108 2.23 8.12 -0.75
C ASN A 108 2.96 9.20 -1.56
N GLU A 109 4.24 9.45 -1.28
CA GLU A 109 5.06 10.38 -2.07
C GLU A 109 5.26 9.88 -3.50
N LEU A 110 5.58 8.59 -3.69
CA LEU A 110 5.71 7.99 -5.03
C LEU A 110 4.38 8.01 -5.78
N ASP A 111 3.27 7.68 -5.13
CA ASP A 111 1.94 7.71 -5.72
C ASP A 111 1.56 9.14 -6.13
N ALA A 112 1.89 10.15 -5.32
CA ALA A 112 1.67 11.55 -5.66
C ALA A 112 2.50 11.99 -6.88
N ILE A 113 3.75 11.55 -6.98
CA ILE A 113 4.60 11.82 -8.16
C ILE A 113 4.00 11.18 -9.40
N GLN A 114 3.61 9.90 -9.33
CA GLN A 114 3.01 9.19 -10.47
C GLN A 114 1.70 9.83 -10.91
N THR A 115 0.83 10.19 -9.96
CA THR A 115 -0.43 10.89 -10.24
C THR A 115 -0.16 12.25 -10.91
N SER A 116 0.86 12.98 -10.47
CA SER A 116 1.21 14.26 -11.08
C SER A 116 1.71 14.11 -12.52
N LEU A 117 2.51 13.07 -12.80
CA LEU A 117 2.95 12.75 -14.15
C LEU A 117 1.79 12.35 -15.05
N ALA A 118 0.92 11.45 -14.57
CA ALA A 118 -0.28 11.05 -15.30
C ALA A 118 -1.22 12.23 -15.60
N TYR A 119 -1.32 13.20 -14.67
CA TYR A 119 -2.08 14.43 -14.91
C TYR A 119 -1.46 15.28 -16.03
N VAL A 120 -0.12 15.41 -16.06
CA VAL A 120 0.57 16.15 -17.13
C VAL A 120 0.35 15.47 -18.49
N ASP A 121 0.48 14.14 -18.55
CA ASP A 121 0.26 13.38 -19.77
C ASP A 121 -1.19 13.52 -20.27
N ALA A 122 -2.15 13.40 -19.37
CA ALA A 122 -3.57 13.61 -19.69
C ALA A 122 -3.87 15.03 -20.20
N GLN A 123 -3.22 16.05 -19.63
CA GLN A 123 -3.36 17.43 -20.10
C GLN A 123 -2.76 17.61 -21.49
N ASN A 124 -1.62 17.02 -21.76
CA ASN A 124 -1.00 17.07 -23.10
C ASN A 124 -1.89 16.39 -24.13
N GLU A 125 -2.37 15.17 -23.84
CA GLU A 125 -3.31 14.45 -24.72
C GLU A 125 -4.60 15.25 -24.94
N TYR A 126 -5.14 15.88 -23.89
CA TYR A 126 -6.32 16.73 -24.02
C TYR A 126 -6.08 17.88 -25.00
N ALA A 127 -4.91 18.52 -24.91
CA ALA A 127 -4.55 19.68 -25.70
C ALA A 127 -4.22 19.37 -27.18
N GLU A 128 -3.97 18.10 -27.53
CA GLU A 128 -3.73 17.70 -28.93
C GLU A 128 -4.92 17.96 -29.85
N LYS A 129 -6.14 17.91 -29.30
CA LYS A 129 -7.39 18.11 -30.06
C LYS A 129 -8.11 19.38 -29.60
N ASP A 130 -8.77 20.06 -30.53
CA ASP A 130 -9.70 21.14 -30.16
C ASP A 130 -10.98 20.55 -29.52
N ARG A 131 -11.05 20.62 -28.20
CA ARG A 131 -12.21 20.19 -27.40
C ARG A 131 -13.06 21.35 -26.87
N THR A 132 -12.60 22.57 -27.08
CA THR A 132 -13.20 23.79 -26.52
C THR A 132 -13.74 24.75 -27.57
N GLY A 133 -13.41 24.55 -28.85
CA GLY A 133 -13.70 25.49 -29.95
C GLY A 133 -12.71 26.66 -30.04
N ALA A 134 -11.65 26.64 -29.23
CA ALA A 134 -10.60 27.68 -29.24
C ALA A 134 -9.32 27.23 -30.00
N GLY A 135 -9.35 26.05 -30.61
CA GLY A 135 -8.21 25.43 -31.28
C GLY A 135 -7.43 24.46 -30.38
N PRO A 136 -6.52 23.66 -30.97
CA PRO A 136 -5.62 22.80 -30.20
C PRO A 136 -4.65 23.63 -29.33
N GLY A 137 -4.09 23.00 -28.29
CA GLY A 137 -3.18 23.65 -27.35
C GLY A 137 -3.87 24.22 -26.09
N VAL A 138 -5.18 24.00 -25.94
CA VAL A 138 -5.93 24.43 -24.75
C VAL A 138 -6.05 23.28 -23.74
N TYR A 139 -5.62 23.51 -22.53
CA TYR A 139 -5.68 22.54 -21.43
C TYR A 139 -7.08 22.46 -20.79
N ALA A 140 -7.41 21.29 -20.25
CA ALA A 140 -8.64 21.10 -19.52
C ALA A 140 -8.62 21.87 -18.19
N ARG A 141 -9.74 22.50 -17.86
CA ARG A 141 -9.91 23.25 -16.60
C ARG A 141 -10.48 22.43 -15.46
N ARG A 142 -10.85 21.18 -15.73
CA ARG A 142 -11.49 20.26 -14.78
C ARG A 142 -10.88 18.87 -14.92
N ILE A 143 -10.98 18.09 -13.86
CA ILE A 143 -10.69 16.67 -13.93
C ILE A 143 -11.90 15.95 -14.52
N ILE A 144 -13.08 16.14 -13.95
CA ILE A 144 -14.34 15.55 -14.45
C ILE A 144 -15.05 16.57 -15.32
N SER A 145 -15.45 16.16 -16.51
CA SER A 145 -16.21 16.98 -17.45
C SER A 145 -17.63 17.26 -16.96
N SER A 146 -18.16 18.41 -17.33
CA SER A 146 -19.57 18.73 -17.16
C SER A 146 -20.43 17.73 -17.96
N ALA A 147 -21.64 17.45 -17.49
CA ALA A 147 -22.55 16.53 -18.15
C ALA A 147 -22.75 16.89 -19.64
N GLY A 148 -22.52 15.93 -20.52
CA GLY A 148 -22.63 16.10 -21.98
C GLY A 148 -21.55 16.97 -22.63
N LYS A 149 -20.49 17.33 -21.90
CA LYS A 149 -19.33 18.08 -22.41
C LYS A 149 -18.05 17.29 -22.30
N LYS A 150 -17.00 17.76 -22.99
CA LYS A 150 -15.63 17.25 -22.89
C LYS A 150 -14.69 18.37 -22.41
N ASP A 151 -15.10 19.11 -21.37
CA ASP A 151 -14.40 20.26 -20.79
C ASP A 151 -13.49 19.89 -19.60
N GLY A 152 -13.29 18.61 -19.34
CA GLY A 152 -12.41 18.03 -18.33
C GLY A 152 -11.58 16.89 -18.90
N LEU A 153 -10.72 16.28 -18.09
CA LEU A 153 -9.85 15.16 -18.47
C LEU A 153 -10.56 13.80 -18.48
N TYR A 154 -11.72 13.72 -17.84
CA TYR A 154 -12.56 12.52 -17.83
C TYR A 154 -13.99 12.80 -18.28
N TRP A 155 -14.49 11.97 -19.16
CA TRP A 155 -15.90 11.82 -19.52
C TRP A 155 -16.22 10.35 -19.81
N PRO A 156 -17.46 9.89 -19.57
CA PRO A 156 -17.87 8.53 -19.97
C PRO A 156 -17.76 8.37 -21.48
N SER A 157 -17.03 7.37 -21.94
CA SER A 157 -16.85 7.11 -23.37
C SER A 157 -18.10 6.43 -23.92
N SER A 158 -18.89 7.15 -24.72
CA SER A 158 -20.08 6.61 -25.40
C SER A 158 -19.96 6.62 -26.91
N ASP A 159 -19.01 7.33 -27.49
CA ASP A 159 -18.84 7.62 -28.91
C ASP A 159 -17.49 7.17 -29.50
N GLY A 160 -16.74 6.37 -28.74
CA GLY A 160 -15.41 5.89 -29.15
C GLY A 160 -14.28 6.91 -28.98
N ASP A 161 -14.58 8.14 -28.52
CA ASP A 161 -13.55 9.11 -28.12
C ASP A 161 -13.22 8.92 -26.62
N ALA A 162 -12.17 8.18 -26.35
CA ALA A 162 -11.72 7.92 -25.00
C ALA A 162 -11.27 9.22 -24.31
N SER A 163 -11.58 9.36 -23.03
CA SER A 163 -11.09 10.47 -22.22
C SER A 163 -9.66 10.22 -21.75
N PRO A 164 -8.80 11.24 -21.62
CA PRO A 164 -7.40 11.08 -21.21
C PRO A 164 -7.21 10.35 -19.87
N LEU A 165 -8.13 10.49 -18.94
CA LEU A 165 -8.13 9.78 -17.67
C LEU A 165 -9.08 8.57 -17.62
N GLY A 166 -9.68 8.17 -18.74
CA GLY A 166 -10.71 7.12 -18.78
C GLY A 166 -10.24 5.79 -18.24
N GLU A 167 -9.05 5.36 -18.62
CA GLU A 167 -8.45 4.10 -18.20
C GLU A 167 -8.13 4.10 -16.70
N LEU A 168 -7.53 5.18 -16.17
CA LEU A 168 -7.21 5.33 -14.75
C LEU A 168 -8.45 5.36 -13.86
N VAL A 169 -9.52 6.04 -14.32
CA VAL A 169 -10.80 6.07 -13.59
C VAL A 169 -11.47 4.70 -13.60
N ALA A 170 -11.41 3.98 -14.72
CA ALA A 170 -11.95 2.62 -14.83
C ALA A 170 -11.20 1.66 -13.89
N GLN A 171 -9.87 1.77 -13.81
CA GLN A 171 -9.05 0.98 -12.88
C GLN A 171 -9.39 1.29 -11.43
N ALA A 172 -9.43 2.55 -11.03
CA ALA A 172 -9.78 2.96 -9.67
C ALA A 172 -11.19 2.47 -9.26
N SER A 173 -12.15 2.51 -10.20
CA SER A 173 -13.49 1.97 -9.95
C SER A 173 -13.49 0.45 -9.78
N GLY A 174 -12.64 -0.27 -10.51
CA GLY A 174 -12.44 -1.71 -10.37
C GLY A 174 -11.84 -2.09 -9.01
N GLU A 175 -11.03 -1.21 -8.43
CA GLU A 175 -10.44 -1.35 -7.09
C GLU A 175 -11.39 -0.92 -5.96
N GLY A 176 -12.62 -0.48 -6.28
CA GLY A 176 -13.66 -0.14 -5.31
C GLY A 176 -13.75 1.33 -4.91
N TYR A 177 -12.94 2.19 -5.50
CA TYR A 177 -13.06 3.65 -5.31
C TYR A 177 -14.26 4.21 -6.08
N LYS A 178 -15.04 5.09 -5.46
CA LYS A 178 -16.25 5.71 -6.01
C LYS A 178 -16.09 7.21 -6.19
#